data_3e7118ad3d1c1bad14c7e23004df0235
#
_entry.id   3e7118ad3d1c1bad14c7e23004df0235
#
_cell.length_a   1.000
_cell.length_b   1.000
_cell.length_c   1.000
_cell.angle_alpha   90.00
_cell.angle_beta   90.00
_cell.angle_gamma   90.00
#
_symmetry.space_group_name_H-M   'P 1'
#
loop_
_entity.id
_entity.type
_entity.pdbx_description
1 polymer ?
#
loop_
_entity_poly.entity_id
_entity_poly.type
_entity_poly.pdbx_seq_one_letter_code
_entity_poly.pdbx_strand_id
1 'polypeptide(L)'
;MNKRTFIKRFGQLAISVPLLPNTTLGNHPKSFHTRTVSDDFWMNIRSDYDLKPDYINLESGYYNIIPRPTLEKLQGYMRMVNYEGSYYMRTVQWDNKKNTASRLAGLVNCAPDELIITRNATESLDLIITGYPWKQGDEAIMAEQDYGAMLEQFKLASKRYGINNKLVSVPNHPKSDEEIVRLYEEAITPKTKLIFVSHMINITGHILPIKKICAMAHQKGVEVLVDGAHCIGHFEVDIDDLGCDYYGTSLHKWLAAPLGAGFLYVSKSKIAKIWPLLAEHNREPDDIGRLNHTG
;
A
#
# COMPACT_ATOMS: atom_id res chain seq x y z
N MET A 1 9.04 -16.45 2.39
CA MET A 1 8.29 -17.28 1.39
C MET A 1 8.77 -16.89 0.01
N ASN A 2 9.00 -17.82 -0.95
CA ASN A 2 9.46 -17.44 -2.28
C ASN A 2 8.29 -16.98 -3.18
N LYS A 3 8.61 -16.21 -4.25
CA LYS A 3 7.64 -15.62 -5.20
C LYS A 3 6.63 -16.64 -5.77
N ARG A 4 7.07 -17.88 -6.05
CA ARG A 4 6.20 -18.97 -6.52
C ARG A 4 5.18 -19.43 -5.48
N THR A 5 5.54 -19.44 -4.21
CA THR A 5 4.65 -19.85 -3.10
C THR A 5 3.59 -18.78 -2.85
N PHE A 6 3.94 -17.50 -2.99
CA PHE A 6 3.01 -16.38 -2.88
C PHE A 6 1.97 -16.40 -4.01
N ILE A 7 2.41 -16.53 -5.26
CA ILE A 7 1.50 -16.58 -6.43
C ILE A 7 0.55 -17.80 -6.34
N LYS A 8 1.02 -18.95 -5.83
CA LYS A 8 0.16 -20.13 -5.59
C LYS A 8 -0.98 -19.85 -4.61
N ARG A 9 -0.70 -19.12 -3.52
CA ARG A 9 -1.74 -18.74 -2.54
C ARG A 9 -2.74 -17.76 -3.14
N PHE A 10 -2.26 -16.82 -3.93
CA PHE A 10 -3.11 -15.80 -4.58
C PHE A 10 -3.96 -16.35 -5.72
N GLY A 11 -3.41 -17.20 -6.57
CA GLY A 11 -4.16 -17.87 -7.65
C GLY A 11 -5.29 -18.74 -7.11
N GLN A 12 -5.13 -19.39 -5.97
CA GLN A 12 -6.19 -20.17 -5.32
C GLN A 12 -7.29 -19.30 -4.71
N LEU A 13 -6.95 -18.08 -4.23
CA LEU A 13 -7.93 -17.10 -3.72
C LEU A 13 -8.77 -16.45 -4.83
N ALA A 14 -8.19 -16.26 -6.01
CA ALA A 14 -8.89 -15.64 -7.15
C ALA A 14 -9.91 -16.59 -7.81
N ILE A 15 -9.67 -17.91 -7.74
CA ILE A 15 -10.48 -18.94 -8.42
C ILE A 15 -11.63 -19.46 -7.52
N SER A 16 -11.58 -19.26 -6.19
CA SER A 16 -12.49 -19.92 -5.25
C SER A 16 -13.38 -18.98 -4.44
N VAL A 17 -14.00 -17.96 -5.06
CA VAL A 17 -15.06 -17.17 -4.37
C VAL A 17 -16.43 -17.52 -4.94
N PRO A 18 -17.09 -18.60 -4.48
CA PRO A 18 -18.53 -18.64 -4.47
C PRO A 18 -19.01 -17.72 -3.35
N LEU A 19 -20.05 -16.97 -3.61
CA LEU A 19 -20.86 -16.28 -2.60
C LEU A 19 -21.41 -17.34 -1.63
N LEU A 20 -20.77 -17.54 -0.49
CA LEU A 20 -21.31 -18.33 0.61
C LEU A 20 -21.52 -17.45 1.84
N PRO A 21 -22.63 -17.64 2.56
CA PRO A 21 -22.94 -16.89 3.77
C PRO A 21 -21.99 -17.29 4.91
N ASN A 22 -21.73 -16.34 5.78
CA ASN A 22 -21.00 -16.42 7.05
C ASN A 22 -20.66 -17.83 7.54
N THR A 23 -19.40 -18.23 7.41
CA THR A 23 -18.84 -19.32 8.22
C THR A 23 -17.57 -18.81 8.93
N THR A 24 -17.55 -19.04 10.23
CA THR A 24 -16.51 -18.78 11.21
C THR A 24 -15.11 -19.16 10.71
N LEU A 25 -14.14 -18.26 10.90
CA LEU A 25 -12.71 -18.48 10.70
C LEU A 25 -12.23 -19.61 11.64
N GLY A 26 -12.10 -20.80 11.09
CA GLY A 26 -11.50 -21.96 11.73
C GLY A 26 -10.02 -22.09 11.39
N ASN A 27 -9.23 -22.53 12.35
CA ASN A 27 -7.80 -22.77 12.36
C ASN A 27 -7.20 -23.25 11.02
N HIS A 28 -6.20 -22.51 10.52
CA HIS A 28 -5.40 -22.90 9.36
C HIS A 28 -4.49 -24.09 9.69
N PRO A 29 -4.50 -25.17 8.90
CA PRO A 29 -3.57 -26.28 9.08
C PRO A 29 -2.16 -25.90 8.62
N LYS A 30 -1.19 -26.08 9.51
CA LYS A 30 0.26 -25.93 9.26
C LYS A 30 0.81 -27.16 8.54
N SER A 31 0.51 -27.37 7.26
CA SER A 31 1.37 -28.15 6.38
C SER A 31 1.01 -27.93 4.91
N PHE A 32 1.89 -27.26 4.18
CA PHE A 32 1.80 -27.18 2.73
C PHE A 32 2.76 -28.15 2.10
N HIS A 33 2.23 -29.28 1.57
CA HIS A 33 2.98 -30.09 0.63
C HIS A 33 3.30 -29.23 -0.61
N THR A 34 4.56 -29.16 -0.99
CA THR A 34 5.03 -28.59 -2.25
C THR A 34 4.49 -29.44 -3.41
N ARG A 35 3.27 -29.17 -3.86
CA ARG A 35 2.83 -29.64 -5.17
C ARG A 35 3.65 -28.92 -6.23
N THR A 36 4.37 -29.65 -7.05
CA THR A 36 4.89 -29.16 -8.32
C THR A 36 3.71 -28.69 -9.15
N VAL A 37 3.65 -27.36 -9.40
CA VAL A 37 2.59 -26.78 -10.22
C VAL A 37 2.91 -27.15 -11.66
N SER A 38 1.99 -27.85 -12.33
CA SER A 38 2.15 -28.29 -13.72
C SER A 38 2.17 -27.06 -14.67
N ASP A 39 2.74 -27.25 -15.84
CA ASP A 39 2.71 -26.24 -16.92
C ASP A 39 1.25 -25.91 -17.29
N ASP A 40 0.34 -26.86 -17.21
CA ASP A 40 -1.10 -26.67 -17.42
C ASP A 40 -1.71 -25.62 -16.48
N PHE A 41 -1.27 -25.56 -15.21
CA PHE A 41 -1.74 -24.54 -14.27
C PHE A 41 -1.37 -23.15 -14.74
N TRP A 42 -0.14 -22.93 -15.19
CA TRP A 42 0.31 -21.64 -15.67
C TRP A 42 -0.32 -21.26 -17.01
N MET A 43 -0.54 -22.23 -17.89
CA MET A 43 -1.25 -22.00 -19.14
C MET A 43 -2.71 -21.62 -18.91
N ASN A 44 -3.38 -22.24 -17.93
CA ASN A 44 -4.74 -21.86 -17.53
C ASN A 44 -4.79 -20.44 -16.98
N ILE A 45 -3.86 -20.03 -16.09
CA ILE A 45 -3.77 -18.65 -15.63
C ILE A 45 -3.54 -17.70 -16.80
N ARG A 46 -2.62 -18.03 -17.70
CA ARG A 46 -2.32 -17.20 -18.88
C ARG A 46 -3.55 -17.01 -19.77
N SER A 47 -4.40 -18.04 -19.91
CA SER A 47 -5.61 -17.97 -20.73
C SER A 47 -6.65 -16.99 -20.23
N ASP A 48 -6.55 -16.57 -18.96
CA ASP A 48 -7.42 -15.54 -18.37
C ASP A 48 -7.02 -14.10 -18.75
N TYR A 49 -5.87 -13.92 -19.45
CA TYR A 49 -5.37 -12.60 -19.81
C TYR A 49 -5.48 -12.38 -21.32
N ASP A 50 -6.11 -11.28 -21.71
CA ASP A 50 -6.11 -10.80 -23.11
C ASP A 50 -4.84 -10.00 -23.35
N LEU A 51 -3.81 -10.69 -23.85
CA LEU A 51 -2.49 -10.11 -24.08
C LEU A 51 -2.34 -9.65 -25.52
N LYS A 52 -1.75 -8.48 -25.72
CA LYS A 52 -1.38 -7.98 -27.05
C LYS A 52 -0.34 -8.91 -27.70
N PRO A 53 -0.55 -9.37 -28.95
CA PRO A 53 0.28 -10.44 -29.51
C PRO A 53 1.65 -10.00 -30.04
N ASP A 54 1.83 -8.71 -30.27
CA ASP A 54 2.99 -8.13 -30.97
C ASP A 54 4.16 -7.77 -30.05
N TYR A 55 4.00 -7.95 -28.73
CA TYR A 55 5.09 -7.79 -27.77
C TYR A 55 4.85 -8.62 -26.50
N ILE A 56 5.91 -8.87 -25.73
CA ILE A 56 5.85 -9.50 -24.42
C ILE A 56 5.88 -8.41 -23.34
N ASN A 57 4.78 -8.26 -22.59
CA ASN A 57 4.74 -7.33 -21.47
C ASN A 57 5.51 -7.89 -20.27
N LEU A 58 6.61 -7.26 -19.91
CA LEU A 58 7.40 -7.59 -18.73
C LEU A 58 7.29 -6.52 -17.64
N GLU A 59 6.49 -5.46 -17.88
CA GLU A 59 6.37 -4.32 -17.00
C GLU A 59 4.98 -4.29 -16.35
N SER A 60 4.93 -4.59 -15.04
CA SER A 60 3.71 -4.49 -14.22
C SER A 60 3.87 -3.44 -13.10
N GLY A 61 5.02 -2.78 -13.06
CA GLY A 61 5.34 -1.82 -12.01
C GLY A 61 4.68 -0.46 -12.21
N TYR A 62 4.25 -0.13 -13.41
CA TYR A 62 3.47 1.08 -13.69
C TYR A 62 1.97 0.78 -13.66
N TYR A 63 1.55 -0.20 -14.46
CA TYR A 63 0.18 -0.69 -14.52
C TYR A 63 0.19 -2.17 -14.95
N ASN A 64 -0.56 -3.01 -14.25
CA ASN A 64 -0.67 -4.42 -14.60
C ASN A 64 -1.94 -4.68 -15.42
N ILE A 65 -1.83 -5.58 -16.41
CA ILE A 65 -2.99 -6.10 -17.14
C ILE A 65 -3.81 -6.94 -16.16
N ILE A 66 -5.10 -6.66 -16.03
CA ILE A 66 -6.01 -7.41 -15.18
C ILE A 66 -6.56 -8.64 -15.93
N PRO A 67 -6.82 -9.76 -15.25
CA PRO A 67 -7.41 -10.93 -15.91
C PRO A 67 -8.84 -10.65 -16.34
N ARG A 68 -9.28 -11.31 -17.41
CA ARG A 68 -10.61 -11.16 -18.03
C ARG A 68 -11.75 -11.29 -17.00
N PRO A 69 -11.76 -12.28 -16.08
CA PRO A 69 -12.81 -12.38 -15.06
C PRO A 69 -12.90 -11.15 -14.16
N THR A 70 -11.76 -10.51 -13.84
CA THR A 70 -11.71 -9.26 -13.07
C THR A 70 -12.26 -8.10 -13.88
N LEU A 71 -11.88 -8.00 -15.16
CA LEU A 71 -12.36 -6.96 -16.07
C LEU A 71 -13.88 -7.05 -16.28
N GLU A 72 -14.40 -8.25 -16.54
CA GLU A 72 -15.84 -8.49 -16.71
C GLU A 72 -16.64 -8.12 -15.45
N LYS A 73 -16.09 -8.45 -14.28
CA LYS A 73 -16.72 -8.12 -13.00
C LYS A 73 -16.71 -6.60 -12.75
N LEU A 74 -15.62 -5.91 -13.07
CA LEU A 74 -15.54 -4.45 -13.02
C LEU A 74 -16.60 -3.81 -13.92
N GLN A 75 -16.72 -4.26 -15.17
CA GLN A 75 -17.73 -3.76 -16.10
C GLN A 75 -19.15 -4.03 -15.60
N GLY A 76 -19.38 -5.19 -14.97
CA GLY A 76 -20.65 -5.53 -14.31
C GLY A 76 -21.00 -4.56 -13.19
N TYR A 77 -20.04 -4.25 -12.32
CA TYR A 77 -20.27 -3.27 -11.25
C TYR A 77 -20.49 -1.85 -11.78
N MET A 78 -19.79 -1.45 -12.83
CA MET A 78 -20.01 -0.13 -13.47
C MET A 78 -21.45 -0.03 -14.00
N ARG A 79 -21.94 -1.08 -14.68
CA ARG A 79 -23.34 -1.13 -15.18
C ARG A 79 -24.34 -1.09 -14.03
N MET A 80 -24.10 -1.84 -12.95
CA MET A 80 -24.95 -1.88 -11.77
C MET A 80 -25.05 -0.50 -11.10
N VAL A 81 -23.90 0.14 -10.84
CA VAL A 81 -23.88 1.49 -10.24
C VAL A 81 -24.57 2.51 -11.12
N ASN A 82 -24.39 2.42 -12.45
CA ASN A 82 -25.08 3.28 -13.40
C ASN A 82 -26.60 3.05 -13.41
N TYR A 83 -27.04 1.81 -13.24
CA TYR A 83 -28.47 1.45 -13.18
C TYR A 83 -29.13 1.89 -11.88
N GLU A 84 -28.49 1.66 -10.75
CA GLU A 84 -29.03 1.98 -9.41
C GLU A 84 -28.83 3.45 -9.02
N GLY A 85 -27.79 4.10 -9.56
CA GLY A 85 -27.50 5.52 -9.35
C GLY A 85 -27.40 5.91 -7.88
N SER A 86 -28.13 6.96 -7.50
CA SER A 86 -28.11 7.50 -6.14
C SER A 86 -28.54 6.53 -5.06
N TYR A 87 -29.37 5.54 -5.39
CA TYR A 87 -29.79 4.52 -4.41
C TYR A 87 -28.57 3.72 -3.93
N TYR A 88 -27.77 3.19 -4.86
CA TYR A 88 -26.55 2.47 -4.51
C TYR A 88 -25.59 3.34 -3.68
N MET A 89 -25.34 4.56 -4.13
CA MET A 89 -24.40 5.48 -3.48
C MET A 89 -24.82 5.89 -2.07
N ARG A 90 -26.13 5.90 -1.78
CA ARG A 90 -26.65 6.30 -0.47
C ARG A 90 -26.89 5.14 0.49
N THR A 91 -26.99 3.90 -0.01
CA THR A 91 -27.39 2.74 0.81
C THR A 91 -26.36 1.63 0.84
N VAL A 92 -25.80 1.22 -0.30
CA VAL A 92 -24.99 0.00 -0.41
C VAL A 92 -23.48 0.29 -0.37
N GLN A 93 -23.06 1.44 -0.90
CA GLN A 93 -21.64 1.78 -1.08
C GLN A 93 -20.83 1.68 0.21
N TRP A 94 -21.40 2.15 1.32
CA TRP A 94 -20.68 2.21 2.61
C TRP A 94 -20.31 0.84 3.14
N ASP A 95 -21.24 -0.10 3.11
CA ASP A 95 -21.00 -1.47 3.56
C ASP A 95 -19.99 -2.15 2.64
N ASN A 96 -20.05 -1.91 1.35
CA ASN A 96 -19.08 -2.45 0.40
C ASN A 96 -17.68 -1.87 0.62
N LYS A 97 -17.54 -0.57 0.89
CA LYS A 97 -16.26 0.05 1.26
C LYS A 97 -15.70 -0.56 2.53
N LYS A 98 -16.52 -0.68 3.58
CA LYS A 98 -16.13 -1.28 4.86
C LYS A 98 -15.68 -2.74 4.71
N ASN A 99 -16.44 -3.53 3.99
CA ASN A 99 -16.12 -4.94 3.73
C ASN A 99 -14.82 -5.07 2.93
N THR A 100 -14.60 -4.19 1.94
CA THR A 100 -13.37 -4.18 1.14
C THR A 100 -12.17 -3.78 2.00
N ALA A 101 -12.30 -2.75 2.84
CA ALA A 101 -11.25 -2.34 3.78
C ALA A 101 -10.88 -3.47 4.74
N SER A 102 -11.89 -4.17 5.31
CA SER A 102 -11.67 -5.31 6.20
C SER A 102 -10.91 -6.46 5.51
N ARG A 103 -11.23 -6.74 4.24
CA ARG A 103 -10.52 -7.77 3.47
C ARG A 103 -9.09 -7.38 3.14
N LEU A 104 -8.85 -6.12 2.80
CA LEU A 104 -7.50 -5.59 2.57
C LEU A 104 -6.69 -5.60 3.86
N ALA A 105 -7.28 -5.19 4.98
CA ALA A 105 -6.63 -5.24 6.28
C ALA A 105 -6.20 -6.67 6.66
N GLY A 106 -7.08 -7.66 6.44
CA GLY A 106 -6.72 -9.07 6.63
C GLY A 106 -5.65 -9.59 5.68
N LEU A 107 -5.51 -9.00 4.48
CA LEU A 107 -4.46 -9.36 3.52
C LEU A 107 -3.07 -8.91 3.97
N VAL A 108 -2.98 -7.76 4.65
CA VAL A 108 -1.72 -7.13 5.05
C VAL A 108 -1.49 -7.12 6.55
N ASN A 109 -2.30 -7.88 7.30
CA ASN A 109 -2.24 -8.04 8.77
C ASN A 109 -2.23 -6.68 9.49
N CYS A 110 -3.33 -5.92 9.38
CA CYS A 110 -3.58 -4.73 10.18
C CYS A 110 -5.04 -4.66 10.63
N ALA A 111 -5.37 -3.72 11.53
CA ALA A 111 -6.75 -3.53 11.95
C ALA A 111 -7.56 -2.81 10.86
N PRO A 112 -8.84 -3.20 10.62
CA PRO A 112 -9.68 -2.57 9.60
C PRO A 112 -9.95 -1.08 9.82
N ASP A 113 -9.91 -0.62 11.07
CA ASP A 113 -10.09 0.78 11.46
C ASP A 113 -8.80 1.61 11.41
N GLU A 114 -7.71 1.03 10.87
CA GLU A 114 -6.45 1.68 10.54
C GLU A 114 -6.22 1.79 9.02
N LEU A 115 -7.19 1.34 8.20
CA LEU A 115 -7.04 1.30 6.75
C LEU A 115 -8.17 2.02 6.03
N ILE A 116 -7.83 2.89 5.09
CA ILE A 116 -8.75 3.52 4.14
C ILE A 116 -8.40 3.15 2.71
N ILE A 117 -9.44 3.03 1.88
CA ILE A 117 -9.29 2.82 0.44
C ILE A 117 -9.00 4.17 -0.22
N THR A 118 -7.96 4.21 -1.03
CA THR A 118 -7.56 5.36 -1.84
C THR A 118 -7.52 4.99 -3.32
N ARG A 119 -7.20 5.94 -4.19
CA ARG A 119 -7.10 5.69 -5.63
C ARG A 119 -5.74 5.12 -6.03
N ASN A 120 -4.69 5.41 -5.28
CA ASN A 120 -3.31 4.96 -5.57
C ASN A 120 -2.36 5.33 -4.42
N ALA A 121 -1.09 4.90 -4.52
CA ALA A 121 -0.04 5.25 -3.57
C ALA A 121 0.20 6.76 -3.48
N THR A 122 0.16 7.48 -4.59
CA THR A 122 0.39 8.94 -4.60
C THR A 122 -0.61 9.66 -3.69
N GLU A 123 -1.91 9.38 -3.85
CA GLU A 123 -2.93 9.94 -2.96
C GLU A 123 -2.70 9.55 -1.50
N SER A 124 -2.37 8.28 -1.24
CA SER A 124 -2.12 7.77 0.11
C SER A 124 -0.95 8.50 0.79
N LEU A 125 0.15 8.62 0.09
CA LEU A 125 1.38 9.22 0.60
C LEU A 125 1.25 10.74 0.73
N ASP A 126 0.64 11.39 -0.28
CA ASP A 126 0.41 12.83 -0.27
C ASP A 126 -0.53 13.27 0.85
N LEU A 127 -1.50 12.43 1.21
CA LEU A 127 -2.39 12.67 2.33
C LEU A 127 -1.59 12.79 3.63
N ILE A 128 -0.62 11.91 3.85
CA ILE A 128 0.26 11.98 5.03
C ILE A 128 1.23 13.16 4.91
N ILE A 129 1.95 13.28 3.79
CA ILE A 129 2.96 14.34 3.61
C ILE A 129 2.35 15.73 3.78
N THR A 130 1.14 15.94 3.22
CA THR A 130 0.44 17.23 3.27
C THR A 130 -0.29 17.46 4.59
N GLY A 131 -0.85 16.38 5.18
CA GLY A 131 -1.62 16.43 6.43
C GLY A 131 -0.76 16.37 7.69
N TYR A 132 0.53 16.10 7.59
CA TYR A 132 1.42 16.08 8.73
C TYR A 132 1.53 17.48 9.37
N PRO A 133 1.48 17.62 10.71
CA PRO A 133 1.47 18.92 11.40
C PRO A 133 2.87 19.54 11.44
N TRP A 134 3.42 19.82 10.29
CA TRP A 134 4.73 20.41 10.10
C TRP A 134 4.87 21.77 10.78
N LYS A 135 6.04 21.99 11.34
CA LYS A 135 6.49 23.31 11.82
C LYS A 135 7.69 23.76 11.01
N GLN A 136 7.84 25.07 10.87
CA GLN A 136 9.02 25.62 10.21
C GLN A 136 10.31 25.11 10.86
N GLY A 137 11.21 24.59 10.05
CA GLY A 137 12.49 24.03 10.48
C GLY A 137 12.44 22.56 10.88
N ASP A 138 11.28 21.90 10.90
CA ASP A 138 11.19 20.44 10.98
C ASP A 138 11.94 19.79 9.82
N GLU A 139 12.36 18.54 10.01
CA GLU A 139 13.12 17.81 9.00
C GLU A 139 12.40 16.51 8.61
N ALA A 140 12.41 16.22 7.29
CA ALA A 140 12.04 14.93 6.73
C ALA A 140 13.26 14.29 6.06
N ILE A 141 13.46 12.99 6.28
CA ILE A 141 14.52 12.19 5.64
C ILE A 141 13.91 11.31 4.57
N MET A 142 14.53 11.23 3.42
CA MET A 142 14.18 10.36 2.29
C MET A 142 15.44 9.91 1.57
N ALA A 143 15.32 8.91 0.68
CA ALA A 143 16.45 8.48 -0.14
C ALA A 143 16.40 9.11 -1.53
N GLU A 144 17.58 9.34 -2.14
CA GLU A 144 17.70 9.77 -3.54
C GLU A 144 17.02 8.78 -4.51
N GLN A 145 16.95 7.50 -4.11
CA GLN A 145 16.38 6.40 -4.87
C GLN A 145 14.86 6.26 -4.69
N ASP A 146 14.24 7.05 -3.81
CA ASP A 146 12.79 7.06 -3.64
C ASP A 146 12.08 7.60 -4.88
N TYR A 147 10.78 7.28 -4.99
CA TYR A 147 10.01 7.66 -6.18
C TYR A 147 9.99 9.16 -6.41
N GLY A 148 10.39 9.60 -7.62
CA GLY A 148 10.61 11.01 -7.94
C GLY A 148 9.41 11.92 -7.66
N ALA A 149 8.18 11.45 -7.89
CA ALA A 149 6.99 12.24 -7.57
C ALA A 149 6.87 12.53 -6.07
N MET A 150 7.27 11.60 -5.20
CA MET A 150 7.26 11.81 -3.75
C MET A 150 8.37 12.79 -3.32
N LEU A 151 9.55 12.71 -3.94
CA LEU A 151 10.61 13.69 -3.73
C LEU A 151 10.14 15.11 -4.11
N GLU A 152 9.41 15.26 -5.22
CA GLU A 152 8.81 16.55 -5.61
C GLU A 152 7.72 16.99 -4.62
N GLN A 153 6.93 16.06 -4.08
CA GLN A 153 5.93 16.38 -3.05
C GLN A 153 6.59 16.89 -1.76
N PHE A 154 7.70 16.31 -1.34
CA PHE A 154 8.47 16.83 -0.20
C PHE A 154 9.10 18.20 -0.48
N LYS A 155 9.52 18.47 -1.73
CA LYS A 155 9.96 19.82 -2.12
C LYS A 155 8.80 20.84 -2.04
N LEU A 156 7.59 20.42 -2.42
CA LEU A 156 6.39 21.26 -2.26
C LEU A 156 6.09 21.50 -0.77
N ALA A 157 6.16 20.46 0.07
CA ALA A 157 5.97 20.60 1.52
C ALA A 157 7.02 21.56 2.13
N SER A 158 8.28 21.48 1.68
CA SER A 158 9.33 22.41 2.09
C SER A 158 8.96 23.87 1.76
N LYS A 159 8.46 24.12 0.55
CA LYS A 159 8.02 25.47 0.15
C LYS A 159 6.81 25.97 0.94
N ARG A 160 5.87 25.09 1.28
CA ARG A 160 4.62 25.45 1.97
C ARG A 160 4.79 25.62 3.48
N TYR A 161 5.58 24.74 4.10
CA TYR A 161 5.66 24.62 5.55
C TYR A 161 7.03 25.00 6.12
N GLY A 162 8.02 25.27 5.27
CA GLY A 162 9.37 25.62 5.70
C GLY A 162 10.14 24.47 6.32
N ILE A 163 9.84 23.23 5.93
CA ILE A 163 10.59 22.05 6.39
C ILE A 163 11.88 21.88 5.59
N ASN A 164 12.83 21.15 6.16
CA ASN A 164 14.09 20.81 5.53
C ASN A 164 14.09 19.35 5.10
N ASN A 165 14.27 19.11 3.81
CA ASN A 165 14.38 17.76 3.25
C ASN A 165 15.84 17.32 3.28
N LYS A 166 16.11 16.14 3.88
CA LYS A 166 17.40 15.50 3.91
C LYS A 166 17.38 14.27 3.02
N LEU A 167 18.37 14.17 2.14
CA LEU A 167 18.55 13.01 1.27
C LEU A 167 19.67 12.12 1.80
N VAL A 168 19.38 10.83 1.89
CA VAL A 168 20.40 9.78 2.04
C VAL A 168 20.54 9.06 0.70
N SER A 169 21.67 8.40 0.48
CA SER A 169 21.89 7.63 -0.76
C SER A 169 22.03 6.16 -0.43
N VAL A 170 21.04 5.35 -0.83
CA VAL A 170 21.03 3.90 -0.62
C VAL A 170 21.91 3.25 -1.70
N PRO A 171 22.99 2.53 -1.33
CA PRO A 171 23.85 1.89 -2.31
C PRO A 171 23.12 0.77 -3.06
N ASN A 172 23.46 0.58 -4.35
CA ASN A 172 22.87 -0.49 -5.15
C ASN A 172 23.24 -1.90 -4.64
N HIS A 173 24.37 -2.02 -3.95
CA HIS A 173 24.87 -3.28 -3.40
C HIS A 173 25.30 -3.06 -1.94
N PRO A 174 24.36 -2.90 -1.01
CA PRO A 174 24.69 -2.75 0.42
C PRO A 174 25.29 -4.04 0.95
N LYS A 175 26.21 -3.92 1.89
CA LYS A 175 26.86 -5.08 2.53
C LYS A 175 25.91 -5.82 3.48
N SER A 176 24.97 -5.10 4.07
CA SER A 176 23.95 -5.65 4.97
C SER A 176 22.79 -4.68 5.15
N ASP A 177 21.70 -5.15 5.75
CA ASP A 177 20.57 -4.32 6.18
C ASP A 177 21.00 -3.22 7.16
N GLU A 178 21.97 -3.52 8.04
CA GLU A 178 22.49 -2.59 9.05
C GLU A 178 23.22 -1.40 8.41
N GLU A 179 23.83 -1.59 7.25
CA GLU A 179 24.38 -0.48 6.48
C GLU A 179 23.30 0.50 6.05
N ILE A 180 22.18 -0.03 5.54
CA ILE A 180 21.04 0.79 5.13
C ILE A 180 20.42 1.51 6.33
N VAL A 181 20.18 0.80 7.44
CA VAL A 181 19.62 1.38 8.66
C VAL A 181 20.49 2.53 9.17
N ARG A 182 21.81 2.35 9.15
CA ARG A 182 22.77 3.36 9.60
C ARG A 182 22.70 4.63 8.77
N LEU A 183 22.49 4.55 7.45
CA LEU A 183 22.34 5.74 6.59
C LEU A 183 21.21 6.65 7.07
N TYR A 184 20.06 6.05 7.40
CA TYR A 184 18.92 6.81 7.94
C TYR A 184 19.22 7.29 9.37
N GLU A 185 19.84 6.46 10.21
CA GLU A 185 20.16 6.81 11.60
C GLU A 185 21.10 8.01 11.69
N GLU A 186 22.16 8.04 10.89
CA GLU A 186 23.15 9.13 10.85
C GLU A 186 22.56 10.46 10.34
N ALA A 187 21.48 10.40 9.55
CA ALA A 187 20.77 11.58 9.05
C ALA A 187 19.83 12.20 10.09
N ILE A 188 19.45 11.47 11.16
CA ILE A 188 18.51 11.95 12.18
C ILE A 188 19.14 13.06 13.03
N THR A 189 18.37 14.13 13.25
CA THR A 189 18.66 15.19 14.22
C THR A 189 17.48 15.42 15.17
N PRO A 190 17.61 16.24 16.21
CA PRO A 190 16.47 16.60 17.08
C PRO A 190 15.29 17.26 16.34
N LYS A 191 15.50 17.77 15.12
CA LYS A 191 14.46 18.37 14.27
C LYS A 191 13.76 17.37 13.36
N THR A 192 14.30 16.17 13.19
CA THR A 192 13.71 15.14 12.32
C THR A 192 12.38 14.66 12.89
N LYS A 193 11.33 14.65 12.07
CA LYS A 193 9.97 14.25 12.44
C LYS A 193 9.50 13.01 11.70
N LEU A 194 9.92 12.86 10.44
CA LEU A 194 9.44 11.81 9.57
C LEU A 194 10.58 11.25 8.72
N ILE A 195 10.66 9.92 8.63
CA ILE A 195 11.40 9.22 7.58
C ILE A 195 10.40 8.74 6.55
N PHE A 196 10.62 9.10 5.30
CA PHE A 196 9.97 8.50 4.15
C PHE A 196 10.88 7.44 3.56
N VAL A 197 10.35 6.26 3.27
CA VAL A 197 11.15 5.15 2.76
C VAL A 197 10.35 4.27 1.82
N SER A 198 10.90 3.97 0.64
CA SER A 198 10.33 2.95 -0.25
C SER A 198 10.55 1.56 0.34
N HIS A 199 9.49 0.76 0.47
CA HIS A 199 9.62 -0.64 0.89
C HIS A 199 10.33 -1.48 -0.19
N MET A 200 10.02 -1.20 -1.46
CA MET A 200 10.79 -1.67 -2.61
C MET A 200 11.11 -0.49 -3.52
N ILE A 201 12.39 -0.26 -3.75
CA ILE A 201 12.85 0.78 -4.68
C ILE A 201 12.47 0.38 -6.11
N ASN A 202 11.69 1.20 -6.78
CA ASN A 202 11.13 0.89 -8.11
C ASN A 202 12.20 0.75 -9.20
N ILE A 203 13.33 1.44 -9.09
CA ILE A 203 14.41 1.44 -10.09
C ILE A 203 15.25 0.15 -9.99
N THR A 204 15.51 -0.33 -8.78
CA THR A 204 16.44 -1.44 -8.53
C THR A 204 15.74 -2.75 -8.15
N GLY A 205 14.49 -2.68 -7.66
CA GLY A 205 13.78 -3.81 -7.07
C GLY A 205 14.32 -4.23 -5.68
N HIS A 206 15.16 -3.41 -5.08
CA HIS A 206 15.71 -3.68 -3.76
C HIS A 206 14.63 -3.52 -2.69
N ILE A 207 14.42 -4.56 -1.89
CA ILE A 207 13.50 -4.57 -0.75
C ILE A 207 14.28 -4.10 0.48
N LEU A 208 13.88 -2.94 1.02
CA LEU A 208 14.55 -2.33 2.16
C LEU A 208 14.11 -2.96 3.50
N PRO A 209 14.97 -2.94 4.53
CA PRO A 209 14.71 -3.55 5.84
C PRO A 209 13.78 -2.68 6.71
N ILE A 210 12.52 -2.49 6.28
CA ILE A 210 11.56 -1.55 6.89
C ILE A 210 11.42 -1.76 8.40
N LYS A 211 11.25 -3.00 8.85
CA LYS A 211 11.12 -3.31 10.28
C LYS A 211 12.29 -2.77 11.10
N LYS A 212 13.53 -2.92 10.59
CA LYS A 212 14.74 -2.43 11.28
C LYS A 212 14.81 -0.90 11.26
N ILE A 213 14.41 -0.28 10.13
CA ILE A 213 14.35 1.19 9.99
C ILE A 213 13.29 1.76 10.97
N CYS A 214 12.09 1.16 11.03
CA CYS A 214 11.05 1.58 11.98
C CYS A 214 11.52 1.47 13.43
N ALA A 215 12.10 0.33 13.81
CA ALA A 215 12.62 0.13 15.18
C ALA A 215 13.68 1.16 15.56
N MET A 216 14.60 1.47 14.65
CA MET A 216 15.64 2.50 14.84
C MET A 216 15.04 3.90 14.96
N ALA A 217 14.13 4.27 14.03
CA ALA A 217 13.48 5.58 14.01
C ALA A 217 12.67 5.84 15.28
N HIS A 218 11.88 4.87 15.73
CA HIS A 218 11.07 4.98 16.95
C HIS A 218 11.91 5.16 18.22
N GLN A 219 13.10 4.52 18.30
CA GLN A 219 14.03 4.76 19.41
C GLN A 219 14.52 6.21 19.46
N LYS A 220 14.50 6.93 18.35
CA LYS A 220 14.85 8.33 18.21
C LYS A 220 13.64 9.28 18.26
N GLY A 221 12.42 8.74 18.44
CA GLY A 221 11.18 9.51 18.45
C GLY A 221 10.75 10.03 17.07
N VAL A 222 11.20 9.38 15.98
CA VAL A 222 10.91 9.73 14.59
C VAL A 222 9.89 8.75 14.01
N GLU A 223 8.90 9.25 13.27
CA GLU A 223 7.86 8.45 12.62
C GLU A 223 8.31 8.00 11.22
N VAL A 224 7.69 6.92 10.73
CA VAL A 224 8.04 6.31 9.44
C VAL A 224 6.82 6.20 8.52
N LEU A 225 6.91 6.84 7.35
CA LEU A 225 5.99 6.71 6.24
C LEU A 225 6.60 5.79 5.18
N VAL A 226 5.93 4.68 4.90
CA VAL A 226 6.40 3.67 3.97
C VAL A 226 5.68 3.75 2.63
N ASP A 227 6.43 3.86 1.55
CA ASP A 227 5.92 3.70 0.19
C ASP A 227 5.93 2.22 -0.19
N GLY A 228 4.76 1.60 -0.14
CA GLY A 228 4.52 0.21 -0.52
C GLY A 228 3.99 0.02 -1.94
N ALA A 229 4.12 1.02 -2.81
CA ALA A 229 3.53 1.00 -4.16
C ALA A 229 3.85 -0.25 -4.99
N HIS A 230 4.99 -0.89 -4.75
CA HIS A 230 5.46 -2.07 -5.48
C HIS A 230 5.34 -3.39 -4.69
N CYS A 231 4.71 -3.39 -3.52
CA CYS A 231 4.83 -4.52 -2.59
C CYS A 231 3.62 -5.45 -2.60
N ILE A 232 2.40 -4.89 -2.56
CA ILE A 232 1.18 -5.67 -2.42
C ILE A 232 0.91 -6.46 -3.71
N GLY A 233 0.82 -7.79 -3.57
CA GLY A 233 0.72 -8.71 -4.70
C GLY A 233 2.08 -9.14 -5.27
N HIS A 234 3.18 -8.55 -4.83
CA HIS A 234 4.53 -8.92 -5.26
C HIS A 234 5.22 -9.87 -4.29
N PHE A 235 5.07 -9.61 -2.99
CA PHE A 235 5.49 -10.47 -1.89
C PHE A 235 4.54 -10.29 -0.69
N GLU A 236 4.72 -11.09 0.34
CA GLU A 236 3.92 -11.02 1.56
C GLU A 236 4.32 -9.78 2.37
N VAL A 237 3.32 -8.96 2.72
CA VAL A 237 3.50 -7.78 3.56
C VAL A 237 2.67 -7.96 4.82
N ASP A 238 3.32 -7.81 5.96
CA ASP A 238 2.72 -7.82 7.29
C ASP A 238 2.95 -6.47 7.95
N ILE A 239 1.95 -5.59 7.91
CA ILE A 239 2.08 -4.20 8.38
C ILE A 239 2.30 -4.15 9.89
N ASP A 240 1.65 -5.03 10.65
CA ASP A 240 1.84 -5.11 12.11
C ASP A 240 3.29 -5.49 12.44
N ASP A 241 3.85 -6.49 11.75
CA ASP A 241 5.26 -6.89 11.93
C ASP A 241 6.26 -5.82 11.48
N LEU A 242 5.93 -5.03 10.46
CA LEU A 242 6.79 -3.91 10.01
C LEU A 242 6.87 -2.81 11.07
N GLY A 243 5.80 -2.58 11.82
CA GLY A 243 5.73 -1.58 12.86
C GLY A 243 5.83 -0.13 12.35
N CYS A 244 5.44 0.15 11.11
CA CYS A 244 5.45 1.51 10.56
C CYS A 244 4.25 2.34 11.05
N ASP A 245 4.40 3.66 11.04
CA ASP A 245 3.31 4.56 11.43
C ASP A 245 2.30 4.77 10.30
N TYR A 246 2.78 4.75 9.06
CA TYR A 246 1.99 4.98 7.85
C TYR A 246 2.48 4.08 6.71
N TYR A 247 1.54 3.58 5.89
CA TYR A 247 1.86 2.76 4.73
C TYR A 247 0.92 3.06 3.56
N GLY A 248 1.45 3.58 2.45
CA GLY A 248 0.66 3.88 1.25
C GLY A 248 0.97 2.92 0.10
N THR A 249 -0.05 2.48 -0.65
CA THR A 249 0.17 1.55 -1.76
C THR A 249 -0.80 1.73 -2.93
N SER A 250 -0.38 1.20 -4.09
CA SER A 250 -1.21 1.05 -5.29
C SER A 250 -1.52 -0.44 -5.52
N LEU A 251 -2.79 -0.76 -5.75
CA LEU A 251 -3.23 -2.13 -5.98
C LEU A 251 -3.31 -2.51 -7.47
N HIS A 252 -3.31 -1.51 -8.36
CA HIS A 252 -3.35 -1.71 -9.82
C HIS A 252 -2.01 -2.13 -10.44
N LYS A 253 -0.95 -2.22 -9.62
CA LYS A 253 0.37 -2.71 -10.02
C LYS A 253 0.41 -4.23 -9.87
N TRP A 254 1.07 -4.74 -8.87
CA TRP A 254 1.36 -6.18 -8.71
C TRP A 254 0.19 -7.01 -8.20
N LEU A 255 -0.78 -6.41 -7.52
CA LEU A 255 -2.03 -7.08 -7.15
C LEU A 255 -2.99 -7.24 -8.35
N ALA A 256 -2.75 -6.52 -9.45
CA ALA A 256 -3.59 -6.52 -10.64
C ALA A 256 -5.06 -6.16 -10.34
N ALA A 257 -5.27 -5.22 -9.42
CA ALA A 257 -6.58 -4.60 -9.26
C ALA A 257 -6.83 -3.57 -10.37
N PRO A 258 -8.08 -3.20 -10.65
CA PRO A 258 -8.39 -2.11 -11.59
C PRO A 258 -7.71 -0.78 -11.20
N LEU A 259 -7.49 0.11 -12.19
CA LEU A 259 -7.03 1.48 -11.94
C LEU A 259 -7.97 2.21 -10.99
N GLY A 260 -7.40 3.06 -10.14
CA GLY A 260 -8.15 3.79 -9.13
C GLY A 260 -8.34 2.98 -7.84
N ALA A 261 -7.45 2.01 -7.58
CA ALA A 261 -7.42 1.21 -6.36
C ALA A 261 -6.07 1.31 -5.65
N GLY A 262 -6.10 1.72 -4.40
CA GLY A 262 -4.99 1.78 -3.46
C GLY A 262 -5.51 1.73 -2.03
N PHE A 263 -4.63 1.78 -1.06
CA PHE A 263 -4.99 2.02 0.32
C PHE A 263 -3.92 2.80 1.07
N LEU A 264 -4.36 3.45 2.14
CA LEU A 264 -3.51 4.05 3.16
C LEU A 264 -3.79 3.35 4.49
N TYR A 265 -2.73 2.86 5.13
CA TYR A 265 -2.71 2.48 6.53
C TYR A 265 -2.18 3.62 7.38
N VAL A 266 -2.82 3.86 8.51
CA VAL A 266 -2.37 4.79 9.56
C VAL A 266 -2.51 4.12 10.90
N SER A 267 -1.40 3.97 11.63
CA SER A 267 -1.44 3.44 13.00
C SER A 267 -2.46 4.21 13.85
N LYS A 268 -3.28 3.50 14.62
CA LYS A 268 -4.40 4.05 15.41
C LYS A 268 -3.99 5.29 16.23
N SER A 269 -2.82 5.23 16.84
CA SER A 269 -2.28 6.32 17.66
C SER A 269 -1.92 7.59 16.88
N LYS A 270 -1.87 7.52 15.55
CA LYS A 270 -1.43 8.60 14.66
C LYS A 270 -2.58 9.25 13.89
N ILE A 271 -3.76 8.64 13.86
CA ILE A 271 -4.90 9.12 13.07
C ILE A 271 -5.26 10.56 13.45
N ALA A 272 -5.41 10.84 14.74
CA ALA A 272 -5.79 12.16 15.24
C ALA A 272 -4.79 13.28 14.89
N LYS A 273 -3.54 12.91 14.63
CA LYS A 273 -2.46 13.84 14.33
C LYS A 273 -2.52 14.38 12.89
N ILE A 274 -3.01 13.58 11.95
CA ILE A 274 -2.98 13.90 10.52
C ILE A 274 -4.17 14.79 10.16
N TRP A 275 -3.90 15.92 9.52
CA TRP A 275 -4.94 16.75 8.92
C TRP A 275 -5.51 16.06 7.67
N PRO A 276 -6.83 16.03 7.50
CA PRO A 276 -7.44 15.48 6.31
C PRO A 276 -7.10 16.35 5.08
N LEU A 277 -7.00 15.71 3.92
CA LEU A 277 -6.77 16.40 2.64
C LEU A 277 -8.00 17.20 2.20
N LEU A 278 -9.18 16.68 2.51
CA LEU A 278 -10.49 17.26 2.20
C LEU A 278 -11.27 17.46 3.49
N ALA A 279 -12.27 18.36 3.45
CA ALA A 279 -13.12 18.62 4.61
C ALA A 279 -13.78 17.36 5.14
N GLU A 280 -13.79 17.21 6.44
CA GLU A 280 -14.44 16.11 7.16
C GLU A 280 -15.78 16.57 7.79
N HIS A 281 -16.67 15.60 8.01
CA HIS A 281 -17.97 15.84 8.66
C HIS A 281 -17.96 15.18 10.06
N ASN A 282 -17.91 16.00 11.12
CA ASN A 282 -18.20 15.63 12.51
C ASN A 282 -17.79 14.18 12.89
N ARG A 283 -16.55 13.80 12.63
CA ARG A 283 -15.98 12.51 12.99
C ARG A 283 -15.12 12.65 14.23
N GLU A 284 -15.03 11.58 15.02
CA GLU A 284 -14.11 11.54 16.14
C GLU A 284 -12.66 11.67 15.67
N PRO A 285 -11.77 12.29 16.46
CA PRO A 285 -10.38 12.54 16.06
C PRO A 285 -9.61 11.28 15.65
N ASP A 286 -9.94 10.13 16.22
CA ASP A 286 -9.29 8.83 15.97
C ASP A 286 -10.06 7.97 14.94
N ASP A 287 -11.13 8.49 14.31
CA ASP A 287 -11.81 7.81 13.20
C ASP A 287 -10.97 7.97 11.92
N ILE A 288 -10.44 6.86 11.41
CA ILE A 288 -9.67 6.84 10.15
C ILE A 288 -10.46 7.41 8.96
N GLY A 289 -11.79 7.33 9.01
CA GLY A 289 -12.69 7.88 7.99
C GLY A 289 -12.57 9.40 7.80
N ARG A 290 -11.96 10.14 8.76
CA ARG A 290 -11.62 11.56 8.61
C ARG A 290 -10.70 11.80 7.41
N LEU A 291 -9.79 10.86 7.16
CA LEU A 291 -8.76 10.97 6.15
C LEU A 291 -9.26 10.55 4.75
N ASN A 292 -10.46 10.00 4.67
CA ASN A 292 -11.06 9.56 3.41
C ASN A 292 -12.36 10.30 3.16
N HIS A 293 -12.30 11.36 2.38
CA HIS A 293 -13.51 12.06 1.98
C HIS A 293 -14.41 11.17 1.11
N THR A 294 -15.67 11.28 1.35
CA THR A 294 -16.76 10.52 0.73
C THR A 294 -17.20 11.16 -0.59
N GLY A 295 -16.29 11.29 -1.51
CA GLY A 295 -16.62 11.74 -2.86
C GLY A 295 -16.64 10.59 -3.86
#